data_663bd9316f0cc54654fd8186eb158ab3
#
_entry.id   663bd9316f0cc54654fd8186eb158ab3
#
_cell.length_a   1.000
_cell.length_b   1.000
_cell.length_c   1.000
_cell.angle_alpha   90.00
_cell.angle_beta   90.00
_cell.angle_gamma   90.00
#
_symmetry.space_group_name_H-M   'P 1'
#
loop_
_entity.id
_entity.type
_entity.pdbx_description
1 polymer ?
#
loop_
_entity_poly.entity_id
_entity_poly.type
_entity_poly.pdbx_seq_one_letter_code
_entity_poly.pdbx_strand_id
1 'polypeptide(L)'
;MRIQGISGSRGVAVGNVYKYIQEEIVIPDYEVTDDQVEAEIGKFASAMAATLKQLDTIRQKALVDMGADEAAIFEAHMQIAQDPSLSDGIKSLVENSKMNVVAATAQTIETFAAIFIGMDDPYMRERGADIKDIGDRLMRNMLGMNPRGLSHISGEVIIVAHDLAPSDTASLDKNVVKGIVTAAGGPTSHAAIMARKIGRAS
;
A
#
# COMPACT_ATOMS: atom_id res chain seq x y z
N MET A 1 -18.65 25.38 -1.96
CA MET A 1 -18.42 24.62 -3.21
C MET A 1 -19.24 23.34 -3.12
N ARG A 2 -19.94 22.95 -4.18
CA ARG A 2 -20.70 21.68 -4.23
C ARG A 2 -20.08 20.80 -5.31
N ILE A 3 -19.72 19.56 -4.94
CA ILE A 3 -19.15 18.57 -5.86
C ILE A 3 -20.15 17.43 -5.96
N GLN A 4 -20.43 16.99 -7.18
CA GLN A 4 -21.26 15.83 -7.44
C GLN A 4 -20.37 14.60 -7.60
N GLY A 5 -20.71 13.49 -6.94
CA GLY A 5 -19.97 12.24 -6.96
C GLY A 5 -20.88 11.02 -7.00
N ILE A 6 -20.28 9.84 -7.00
CA ILE A 6 -20.95 8.55 -6.93
C ILE A 6 -20.92 8.11 -5.47
N SER A 7 -22.09 7.74 -4.92
CA SER A 7 -22.18 7.26 -3.54
C SER A 7 -21.64 5.84 -3.44
N GLY A 8 -20.61 5.63 -2.65
CA GLY A 8 -20.07 4.30 -2.32
C GLY A 8 -20.81 3.63 -1.17
N SER A 9 -21.39 4.40 -0.24
CA SER A 9 -22.24 3.91 0.86
C SER A 9 -23.36 4.89 1.17
N ARG A 10 -24.38 4.43 1.91
CA ARG A 10 -25.49 5.29 2.36
C ARG A 10 -25.08 6.05 3.62
N GLY A 11 -25.50 7.29 3.71
CA GLY A 11 -25.34 8.10 4.93
C GLY A 11 -24.99 9.55 4.63
N VAL A 12 -24.92 10.34 5.71
CA VAL A 12 -24.44 11.72 5.71
C VAL A 12 -23.42 11.84 6.81
N ALA A 13 -22.26 12.39 6.49
CA ALA A 13 -21.21 12.66 7.45
C ALA A 13 -20.86 14.16 7.44
N VAL A 14 -20.57 14.68 8.63
CA VAL A 14 -20.08 16.04 8.82
C VAL A 14 -18.80 15.96 9.66
N GLY A 15 -17.77 16.66 9.24
CA GLY A 15 -16.48 16.67 9.93
C GLY A 15 -15.48 17.60 9.25
N ASN A 16 -14.33 17.75 9.87
CA ASN A 16 -13.21 18.48 9.30
C ASN A 16 -12.61 17.72 8.12
N VAL A 17 -12.19 18.42 7.07
CA VAL A 17 -11.51 17.79 5.92
C VAL A 17 -10.06 17.46 6.28
N TYR A 18 -9.70 16.18 6.16
CA TYR A 18 -8.33 15.74 6.16
C TYR A 18 -7.92 15.37 4.74
N LYS A 19 -7.08 16.19 4.12
CA LYS A 19 -6.57 15.92 2.78
C LYS A 19 -5.41 14.95 2.88
N TYR A 20 -5.62 13.71 2.46
CA TYR A 20 -4.57 12.70 2.38
C TYR A 20 -3.80 12.86 1.07
N ILE A 21 -2.57 13.32 1.19
CA ILE A 21 -1.61 13.42 0.09
C ILE A 21 -0.55 12.36 0.34
N GLN A 22 -0.40 11.45 -0.61
CA GLN A 22 0.68 10.48 -0.55
C GLN A 22 1.99 11.19 -0.88
N GLU A 23 2.95 11.08 0.03
CA GLU A 23 4.30 11.55 -0.22
C GLU A 23 4.92 10.71 -1.34
N GLU A 24 5.37 11.37 -2.40
CA GLU A 24 5.96 10.71 -3.56
C GLU A 24 7.33 10.12 -3.20
N ILE A 25 7.58 8.90 -3.66
CA ILE A 25 8.87 8.26 -3.49
C ILE A 25 9.80 8.75 -4.59
N VAL A 26 10.84 9.46 -4.18
CA VAL A 26 11.93 9.83 -5.08
C VAL A 26 12.94 8.69 -5.11
N ILE A 27 13.03 8.00 -6.24
CA ILE A 27 13.97 6.90 -6.42
C ILE A 27 15.37 7.50 -6.59
N PRO A 28 16.35 7.12 -5.73
CA PRO A 28 17.73 7.61 -5.86
C PRO A 28 18.35 7.14 -7.18
N ASP A 29 19.15 8.02 -7.79
CA ASP A 29 19.89 7.74 -9.02
C ASP A 29 21.39 7.66 -8.71
N TYR A 30 21.87 6.45 -8.35
CA TYR A 30 23.30 6.14 -8.19
C TYR A 30 23.58 4.67 -8.52
N GLU A 31 24.77 4.42 -9.01
CA GLU A 31 25.29 3.08 -9.24
C GLU A 31 26.01 2.54 -8.00
N VAL A 32 25.90 1.24 -7.79
CA VAL A 32 26.48 0.51 -6.65
C VAL A 32 27.82 -0.07 -7.05
N THR A 33 28.88 0.20 -6.27
CA THR A 33 30.17 -0.43 -6.45
C THR A 33 30.21 -1.85 -5.85
N ASP A 34 31.15 -2.67 -6.25
CA ASP A 34 31.22 -4.08 -5.79
C ASP A 34 31.28 -4.22 -4.27
N ASP A 35 31.97 -3.31 -3.60
CA ASP A 35 32.08 -3.26 -2.13
C ASP A 35 30.79 -2.78 -1.43
N GLN A 36 29.87 -2.17 -2.15
CA GLN A 36 28.58 -1.68 -1.63
C GLN A 36 27.43 -2.69 -1.79
N VAL A 37 27.57 -3.70 -2.67
CA VAL A 37 26.52 -4.68 -2.98
C VAL A 37 25.95 -5.33 -1.73
N GLU A 38 26.82 -5.81 -0.82
CA GLU A 38 26.37 -6.46 0.41
C GLU A 38 25.57 -5.53 1.31
N ALA A 39 25.94 -4.26 1.40
CA ALA A 39 25.23 -3.24 2.17
C ALA A 39 23.83 -2.95 1.58
N GLU A 40 23.71 -2.85 0.26
CA GLU A 40 22.42 -2.65 -0.41
C GLU A 40 21.50 -3.87 -0.22
N ILE A 41 22.02 -5.09 -0.30
CA ILE A 41 21.26 -6.33 -0.03
C ILE A 41 20.83 -6.37 1.45
N GLY A 42 21.71 -5.97 2.37
CA GLY A 42 21.38 -5.85 3.79
C GLY A 42 20.27 -4.81 4.09
N LYS A 43 20.27 -3.69 3.35
CA LYS A 43 19.22 -2.67 3.40
C LYS A 43 17.87 -3.25 2.94
N PHE A 44 17.85 -4.03 1.85
CA PHE A 44 16.67 -4.75 1.39
C PHE A 44 16.14 -5.73 2.45
N ALA A 45 17.01 -6.57 3.03
CA ALA A 45 16.63 -7.55 4.03
C ALA A 45 15.99 -6.90 5.27
N SER A 46 16.56 -5.78 5.72
CA SER A 46 16.03 -4.99 6.83
C SER A 46 14.66 -4.38 6.51
N ALA A 47 14.50 -3.83 5.32
CA ALA A 47 13.23 -3.27 4.83
C ALA A 47 12.16 -4.35 4.68
N MET A 48 12.52 -5.55 4.20
CA MET A 48 11.61 -6.70 4.08
C MET A 48 11.09 -7.12 5.45
N ALA A 49 11.98 -7.27 6.44
CA ALA A 49 11.58 -7.61 7.80
C ALA A 49 10.63 -6.55 8.42
N ALA A 50 10.92 -5.27 8.19
CA ALA A 50 10.04 -4.17 8.62
C ALA A 50 8.67 -4.21 7.91
N THR A 51 8.67 -4.47 6.60
CA THR A 51 7.45 -4.60 5.78
C THR A 51 6.55 -5.72 6.29
N LEU A 52 7.10 -6.91 6.50
CA LEU A 52 6.35 -8.06 7.01
C LEU A 52 5.75 -7.79 8.39
N LYS A 53 6.52 -7.15 9.28
CA LYS A 53 6.02 -6.74 10.61
C LYS A 53 4.87 -5.73 10.51
N GLN A 54 4.97 -4.76 9.62
CA GLN A 54 3.91 -3.77 9.37
C GLN A 54 2.64 -4.44 8.82
N LEU A 55 2.78 -5.34 7.83
CA LEU A 55 1.66 -6.08 7.24
C LEU A 55 0.97 -6.97 8.28
N ASP A 56 1.73 -7.66 9.12
CA ASP A 56 1.14 -8.47 10.20
C ASP A 56 0.37 -7.61 11.21
N THR A 57 0.90 -6.44 11.57
CA THR A 57 0.18 -5.49 12.44
C THR A 57 -1.15 -5.05 11.81
N ILE A 58 -1.16 -4.74 10.51
CA ILE A 58 -2.37 -4.36 9.78
C ILE A 58 -3.34 -5.55 9.70
N ARG A 59 -2.84 -6.76 9.42
CA ARG A 59 -3.63 -8.00 9.38
C ARG A 59 -4.35 -8.24 10.71
N GLN A 60 -3.63 -8.13 11.82
CA GLN A 60 -4.21 -8.33 13.15
C GLN A 60 -5.30 -7.30 13.43
N LYS A 61 -5.08 -6.03 13.08
CA LYS A 61 -6.09 -4.97 13.20
C LYS A 61 -7.31 -5.24 12.32
N ALA A 62 -7.09 -5.62 11.06
CA ALA A 62 -8.16 -5.97 10.14
C ALA A 62 -9.00 -7.15 10.64
N LEU A 63 -8.35 -8.17 11.22
CA LEU A 63 -9.03 -9.32 11.81
C LEU A 63 -10.00 -8.90 12.93
N VAL A 64 -9.59 -8.00 13.80
CA VAL A 64 -10.39 -7.52 14.92
C VAL A 64 -11.51 -6.58 14.47
N ASP A 65 -11.21 -5.66 13.56
CA ASP A 65 -12.13 -4.56 13.19
C ASP A 65 -13.11 -4.96 12.08
N MET A 66 -12.74 -5.89 11.18
CA MET A 66 -13.46 -6.18 9.94
C MET A 66 -13.73 -7.66 9.69
N GLY A 67 -12.91 -8.55 10.24
CA GLY A 67 -13.10 -10.00 10.16
C GLY A 67 -12.02 -10.74 9.35
N ALA A 68 -12.21 -12.06 9.20
CA ALA A 68 -11.21 -12.96 8.62
C ALA A 68 -10.96 -12.71 7.13
N ASP A 69 -12.01 -12.39 6.37
CA ASP A 69 -11.90 -12.20 4.92
C ASP A 69 -10.99 -11.02 4.57
N GLU A 70 -11.10 -9.91 5.32
CA GLU A 70 -10.27 -8.72 5.14
C GLU A 70 -8.84 -8.94 5.65
N ALA A 71 -8.68 -9.70 6.72
CA ALA A 71 -7.36 -10.08 7.22
C ALA A 71 -6.59 -10.97 6.22
N ALA A 72 -7.28 -11.82 5.47
CA ALA A 72 -6.70 -12.69 4.46
C ALA A 72 -6.04 -11.92 3.30
N ILE A 73 -6.48 -10.68 3.02
CA ILE A 73 -5.83 -9.82 2.03
C ILE A 73 -4.38 -9.54 2.43
N PHE A 74 -4.15 -9.21 3.70
CA PHE A 74 -2.81 -8.90 4.20
C PHE A 74 -1.95 -10.15 4.38
N GLU A 75 -2.56 -11.30 4.60
CA GLU A 75 -1.85 -12.59 4.54
C GLU A 75 -1.33 -12.86 3.12
N ALA A 76 -2.15 -12.61 2.10
CA ALA A 76 -1.73 -12.72 0.71
C ALA A 76 -0.62 -11.71 0.37
N HIS A 77 -0.67 -10.47 0.87
CA HIS A 77 0.41 -9.49 0.72
C HIS A 77 1.72 -10.00 1.33
N MET A 78 1.67 -10.62 2.51
CA MET A 78 2.85 -11.21 3.14
C MET A 78 3.42 -12.37 2.31
N GLN A 79 2.59 -13.20 1.71
CA GLN A 79 3.01 -14.28 0.82
C GLN A 79 3.68 -13.74 -0.45
N ILE A 80 3.11 -12.71 -1.08
CA ILE A 80 3.70 -12.05 -2.25
C ILE A 80 5.07 -11.43 -1.88
N ALA A 81 5.16 -10.73 -0.75
CA ALA A 81 6.41 -10.13 -0.28
C ALA A 81 7.51 -11.17 -0.04
N GLN A 82 7.14 -12.37 0.40
CA GLN A 82 8.06 -13.49 0.67
C GLN A 82 8.34 -14.38 -0.54
N ASP A 83 7.77 -14.08 -1.71
CA ASP A 83 8.03 -14.85 -2.92
C ASP A 83 9.54 -14.77 -3.29
N PRO A 84 10.23 -15.91 -3.40
CA PRO A 84 11.64 -15.92 -3.78
C PRO A 84 11.92 -15.19 -5.10
N SER A 85 11.01 -15.27 -6.09
CA SER A 85 11.20 -14.63 -7.38
C SER A 85 11.32 -13.10 -7.27
N LEU A 86 10.58 -12.49 -6.33
CA LEU A 86 10.66 -11.06 -6.06
C LEU A 86 12.05 -10.70 -5.48
N SER A 87 12.46 -11.39 -4.44
CA SER A 87 13.74 -11.12 -3.77
C SER A 87 14.94 -11.44 -4.66
N ASP A 88 14.88 -12.53 -5.42
CA ASP A 88 15.97 -12.93 -6.34
C ASP A 88 16.09 -11.96 -7.52
N GLY A 89 14.95 -11.47 -8.06
CA GLY A 89 14.92 -10.43 -9.08
C GLY A 89 15.60 -9.14 -8.62
N ILE A 90 15.26 -8.67 -7.42
CA ILE A 90 15.87 -7.45 -6.84
C ILE A 90 17.37 -7.64 -6.62
N LYS A 91 17.77 -8.74 -5.98
CA LYS A 91 19.19 -9.04 -5.73
C LYS A 91 19.99 -9.12 -7.03
N SER A 92 19.45 -9.79 -8.04
CA SER A 92 20.09 -9.92 -9.36
C SER A 92 20.36 -8.55 -10.01
N LEU A 93 19.44 -7.59 -9.90
CA LEU A 93 19.65 -6.25 -10.43
C LEU A 93 20.74 -5.49 -9.65
N VAL A 94 20.80 -5.66 -8.32
CA VAL A 94 21.87 -5.06 -7.50
C VAL A 94 23.23 -5.66 -7.81
N GLU A 95 23.32 -6.98 -7.90
CA GLU A 95 24.59 -7.71 -8.11
C GLU A 95 25.13 -7.57 -9.53
N ASN A 96 24.26 -7.74 -10.53
CA ASN A 96 24.68 -7.84 -11.94
C ASN A 96 24.57 -6.52 -12.69
N SER A 97 23.56 -5.70 -12.37
CA SER A 97 23.35 -4.41 -13.06
C SER A 97 23.82 -3.21 -12.24
N LYS A 98 24.37 -3.44 -11.04
CA LYS A 98 24.88 -2.41 -10.14
C LYS A 98 23.87 -1.30 -9.83
N MET A 99 22.60 -1.64 -9.87
CA MET A 99 21.52 -0.72 -9.48
C MET A 99 21.47 -0.61 -7.96
N ASN A 100 21.18 0.61 -7.44
CA ASN A 100 20.85 0.72 -6.03
C ASN A 100 19.55 -0.05 -5.72
N VAL A 101 19.42 -0.53 -4.50
CA VAL A 101 18.35 -1.46 -4.14
C VAL A 101 16.94 -0.87 -4.23
N VAL A 102 16.80 0.46 -4.09
CA VAL A 102 15.50 1.13 -4.25
C VAL A 102 15.07 1.13 -5.71
N ALA A 103 15.98 1.47 -6.63
CA ALA A 103 15.74 1.41 -8.07
C ALA A 103 15.49 -0.03 -8.55
N ALA A 104 16.30 -1.00 -8.07
CA ALA A 104 16.11 -2.42 -8.36
C ALA A 104 14.74 -2.92 -7.89
N THR A 105 14.30 -2.49 -6.71
CA THR A 105 12.96 -2.82 -6.19
C THR A 105 11.87 -2.20 -7.06
N ALA A 106 11.96 -0.92 -7.39
CA ALA A 106 10.98 -0.25 -8.24
C ALA A 106 10.82 -0.94 -9.59
N GLN A 107 11.93 -1.28 -10.26
CA GLN A 107 11.92 -1.97 -11.55
C GLN A 107 11.33 -3.37 -11.44
N THR A 108 11.70 -4.14 -10.44
CA THR A 108 11.17 -5.50 -10.23
C THR A 108 9.67 -5.46 -9.96
N ILE A 109 9.21 -4.59 -9.05
CA ILE A 109 7.79 -4.40 -8.73
C ILE A 109 6.99 -4.01 -9.97
N GLU A 110 7.47 -3.07 -10.78
CA GLU A 110 6.75 -2.66 -12.00
C GLU A 110 6.65 -3.81 -13.01
N THR A 111 7.74 -4.58 -13.17
CA THR A 111 7.75 -5.76 -14.05
C THR A 111 6.74 -6.82 -13.59
N PHE A 112 6.72 -7.14 -12.30
CA PHE A 112 5.78 -8.12 -11.74
C PHE A 112 4.34 -7.62 -11.83
N ALA A 113 4.09 -6.37 -11.43
CA ALA A 113 2.75 -5.79 -11.48
C ALA A 113 2.20 -5.74 -12.91
N ALA A 114 3.03 -5.40 -13.91
CA ALA A 114 2.63 -5.35 -15.31
C ALA A 114 2.11 -6.68 -15.83
N ILE A 115 2.69 -7.81 -15.40
CA ILE A 115 2.24 -9.15 -15.78
C ILE A 115 0.78 -9.36 -15.36
N PHE A 116 0.44 -9.03 -14.11
CA PHE A 116 -0.91 -9.22 -13.57
C PHE A 116 -1.91 -8.19 -14.12
N ILE A 117 -1.50 -6.94 -14.29
CA ILE A 117 -2.34 -5.86 -14.85
C ILE A 117 -2.70 -6.15 -16.32
N GLY A 118 -1.81 -6.80 -17.07
CA GLY A 118 -2.03 -7.19 -18.45
C GLY A 118 -2.96 -8.40 -18.66
N MET A 119 -3.42 -9.05 -17.58
CA MET A 119 -4.34 -10.18 -17.66
C MET A 119 -5.79 -9.72 -17.85
N ASP A 120 -6.59 -10.50 -18.58
CA ASP A 120 -8.02 -10.20 -18.82
C ASP A 120 -8.88 -10.42 -17.57
N ASP A 121 -8.41 -11.24 -16.61
CA ASP A 121 -9.11 -11.55 -15.36
C ASP A 121 -9.06 -10.35 -14.39
N PRO A 122 -10.21 -9.78 -13.98
CA PRO A 122 -10.26 -8.67 -13.03
C PRO A 122 -9.61 -8.98 -11.68
N TYR A 123 -9.74 -10.21 -11.18
CA TYR A 123 -9.12 -10.65 -9.93
C TYR A 123 -7.58 -10.61 -10.02
N MET A 124 -7.03 -11.04 -11.16
CA MET A 124 -5.58 -10.98 -11.38
C MET A 124 -5.08 -9.54 -11.52
N ARG A 125 -5.87 -8.64 -12.13
CA ARG A 125 -5.51 -7.21 -12.20
C ARG A 125 -5.43 -6.56 -10.82
N GLU A 126 -6.31 -6.93 -9.88
CA GLU A 126 -6.23 -6.46 -8.49
C GLU A 126 -4.92 -6.88 -7.81
N ARG A 127 -4.40 -8.07 -8.11
CA ARG A 127 -3.10 -8.53 -7.62
C ARG A 127 -1.94 -7.63 -8.07
N GLY A 128 -2.02 -7.05 -9.27
CA GLY A 128 -1.04 -6.05 -9.71
C GLY A 128 -1.00 -4.81 -8.81
N ALA A 129 -2.16 -4.37 -8.32
CA ALA A 129 -2.23 -3.26 -7.36
C ALA A 129 -1.66 -3.64 -5.98
N ASP A 130 -1.91 -4.87 -5.51
CA ASP A 130 -1.34 -5.40 -4.27
C ASP A 130 0.20 -5.45 -4.33
N ILE A 131 0.77 -5.89 -5.46
CA ILE A 131 2.22 -5.90 -5.68
C ILE A 131 2.79 -4.48 -5.59
N LYS A 132 2.12 -3.49 -6.17
CA LYS A 132 2.53 -2.07 -6.10
C LYS A 132 2.47 -1.53 -4.67
N ASP A 133 1.45 -1.89 -3.87
CA ASP A 133 1.35 -1.49 -2.45
C ASP A 133 2.50 -2.07 -1.61
N ILE A 134 2.87 -3.33 -1.87
CA ILE A 134 4.02 -3.98 -1.23
C ILE A 134 5.33 -3.29 -1.62
N GLY A 135 5.50 -2.98 -2.91
CA GLY A 135 6.68 -2.28 -3.42
C GLY A 135 6.85 -0.88 -2.82
N ASP A 136 5.77 -0.10 -2.76
CA ASP A 136 5.76 1.22 -2.12
C ASP A 136 6.21 1.12 -0.66
N ARG A 137 5.70 0.15 0.07
CA ARG A 137 6.05 -0.09 1.47
C ARG A 137 7.52 -0.49 1.65
N LEU A 138 8.04 -1.38 0.81
CA LEU A 138 9.45 -1.76 0.80
C LEU A 138 10.36 -0.56 0.56
N MET A 139 10.07 0.23 -0.48
CA MET A 139 10.87 1.40 -0.81
C MET A 139 10.84 2.46 0.28
N ARG A 140 9.68 2.72 0.91
CA ARG A 140 9.58 3.63 2.07
C ARG A 140 10.43 3.17 3.24
N ASN A 141 10.40 1.87 3.55
CA ASN A 141 11.24 1.32 4.61
C ASN A 141 12.74 1.44 4.30
N MET A 142 13.15 1.26 3.03
CA MET A 142 14.55 1.45 2.60
C MET A 142 15.00 2.91 2.70
N LEU A 143 14.09 3.84 2.43
CA LEU A 143 14.37 5.28 2.45
C LEU A 143 14.19 5.92 3.83
N GLY A 144 13.78 5.14 4.85
CA GLY A 144 13.49 5.66 6.19
C GLY A 144 12.32 6.63 6.22
N MET A 145 11.41 6.55 5.23
CA MET A 145 10.21 7.37 5.18
C MET A 145 9.16 6.86 6.18
N ASN A 146 8.24 7.73 6.56
CA ASN A 146 7.13 7.32 7.40
C ASN A 146 6.32 6.19 6.76
N PRO A 147 5.90 5.18 7.54
CA PRO A 147 5.00 4.15 7.03
C PRO A 147 3.74 4.79 6.46
N ARG A 148 3.29 4.24 5.32
CA ARG A 148 2.01 4.61 4.76
C ARG A 148 0.89 4.23 5.72
N GLY A 149 -0.10 5.08 5.88
CA GLY A 149 -1.27 4.80 6.70
C GLY A 149 -1.87 6.04 7.36
N LEU A 150 -3.07 5.86 7.86
CA LEU A 150 -3.93 6.92 8.39
C LEU A 150 -4.18 6.76 9.90
N SER A 151 -3.36 5.96 10.58
CA SER A 151 -3.51 5.64 12.01
C SER A 151 -3.21 6.81 12.96
N HIS A 152 -2.52 7.84 12.46
CA HIS A 152 -2.08 9.01 13.27
C HIS A 152 -3.10 10.15 13.27
N ILE A 153 -4.22 10.01 12.54
CA ILE A 153 -5.22 11.06 12.45
C ILE A 153 -5.98 11.16 13.79
N SER A 154 -6.20 12.38 14.24
CA SER A 154 -6.96 12.68 15.44
C SER A 154 -8.12 13.63 15.14
N GLY A 155 -9.18 13.56 15.98
CA GLY A 155 -10.39 14.34 15.78
C GLY A 155 -11.36 13.74 14.77
N GLU A 156 -12.55 14.28 14.66
CA GLU A 156 -13.58 13.82 13.70
C GLU A 156 -13.29 14.36 12.31
N VAL A 157 -12.92 13.49 11.37
CA VAL A 157 -12.51 13.90 10.04
C VAL A 157 -13.27 13.20 8.91
N ILE A 158 -13.33 13.88 7.77
CA ILE A 158 -13.67 13.32 6.47
C ILE A 158 -12.37 13.27 5.66
N ILE A 159 -11.95 12.07 5.28
CA ILE A 159 -10.76 11.89 4.46
C ILE A 159 -11.10 12.24 3.01
N VAL A 160 -10.24 13.06 2.41
CA VAL A 160 -10.28 13.38 0.98
C VAL A 160 -8.94 12.95 0.38
N ALA A 161 -8.97 11.98 -0.53
CA ALA A 161 -7.79 11.39 -1.16
C ALA A 161 -7.98 11.28 -2.68
N HIS A 162 -6.89 11.09 -3.42
CA HIS A 162 -7.00 10.67 -4.81
C HIS A 162 -7.51 9.24 -4.89
N ASP A 163 -6.85 8.34 -4.16
CA ASP A 163 -7.21 6.94 -3.98
C ASP A 163 -6.71 6.44 -2.62
N LEU A 164 -7.21 5.31 -2.16
CA LEU A 164 -6.78 4.66 -0.92
C LEU A 164 -6.45 3.19 -1.18
N ALA A 165 -5.23 2.79 -0.82
CA ALA A 165 -4.83 1.40 -0.84
C ALA A 165 -5.53 0.59 0.26
N PRO A 166 -5.58 -0.75 0.16
CA PRO A 166 -6.10 -1.61 1.21
C PRO A 166 -5.46 -1.34 2.57
N SER A 167 -4.16 -1.15 2.60
CA SER A 167 -3.41 -0.86 3.82
C SER A 167 -3.74 0.51 4.43
N ASP A 168 -4.07 1.51 3.62
CA ASP A 168 -4.53 2.82 4.10
C ASP A 168 -5.86 2.67 4.84
N THR A 169 -6.83 1.99 4.21
CA THR A 169 -8.18 1.81 4.76
C THR A 169 -8.21 0.92 5.99
N ALA A 170 -7.42 -0.14 6.05
CA ALA A 170 -7.31 -1.02 7.23
C ALA A 170 -6.65 -0.34 8.43
N SER A 171 -5.83 0.69 8.19
CA SER A 171 -5.19 1.47 9.25
C SER A 171 -6.11 2.50 9.90
N LEU A 172 -7.27 2.81 9.30
CA LEU A 172 -8.21 3.83 9.78
C LEU A 172 -8.75 3.52 11.18
N ASP A 173 -8.91 4.57 11.98
CA ASP A 173 -9.69 4.50 13.21
C ASP A 173 -11.15 4.88 12.91
N LYS A 174 -12.05 3.91 13.05
CA LYS A 174 -13.48 4.10 12.85
C LYS A 174 -14.12 5.12 13.81
N ASN A 175 -13.49 5.46 14.92
CA ASN A 175 -13.99 6.46 15.84
C ASN A 175 -13.67 7.88 15.37
N VAL A 176 -12.59 8.04 14.61
CA VAL A 176 -12.06 9.29 14.10
C VAL A 176 -12.61 9.61 12.72
N VAL A 177 -12.57 8.65 11.79
CA VAL A 177 -13.00 8.85 10.41
C VAL A 177 -14.52 8.74 10.30
N LYS A 178 -15.18 9.81 9.87
CA LYS A 178 -16.64 9.89 9.70
C LYS A 178 -17.08 9.65 8.26
N GLY A 179 -16.20 9.90 7.29
CA GLY A 179 -16.47 9.71 5.86
C GLY A 179 -15.20 9.68 5.05
N ILE A 180 -15.32 9.16 3.82
CA ILE A 180 -14.23 9.06 2.87
C ILE A 180 -14.70 9.56 1.51
N VAL A 181 -13.88 10.37 0.85
CA VAL A 181 -14.09 10.86 -0.51
C VAL A 181 -12.83 10.58 -1.31
N THR A 182 -12.95 9.84 -2.40
CA THR A 182 -11.84 9.58 -3.32
C THR A 182 -12.13 10.13 -4.70
N ALA A 183 -11.09 10.57 -5.41
CA ALA A 183 -11.20 11.04 -6.79
C ALA A 183 -11.23 9.85 -7.78
N ALA A 184 -10.60 8.75 -7.41
CA ALA A 184 -10.56 7.49 -8.17
C ALA A 184 -11.38 6.41 -7.47
N GLY A 185 -11.68 5.32 -8.21
CA GLY A 185 -12.46 4.20 -7.70
C GLY A 185 -13.96 4.32 -8.00
N GLY A 186 -14.71 3.36 -7.48
CA GLY A 186 -16.16 3.26 -7.67
C GLY A 186 -16.81 2.51 -6.50
N PRO A 187 -18.12 2.19 -6.58
CA PRO A 187 -18.84 1.50 -5.51
C PRO A 187 -18.28 0.13 -5.14
N THR A 188 -17.53 -0.49 -6.04
CA THR A 188 -16.86 -1.79 -5.86
C THR A 188 -15.37 -1.66 -5.55
N SER A 189 -14.82 -0.45 -5.42
CA SER A 189 -13.42 -0.26 -5.07
C SER A 189 -13.13 -0.78 -3.65
N HIS A 190 -11.89 -1.14 -3.41
CA HIS A 190 -11.42 -1.60 -2.09
C HIS A 190 -11.77 -0.58 -0.99
N ALA A 191 -11.50 0.70 -1.24
CA ALA A 191 -11.82 1.79 -0.33
C ALA A 191 -13.33 1.86 0.01
N ALA A 192 -14.21 1.71 -0.99
CA ALA A 192 -15.66 1.74 -0.78
C ALA A 192 -16.17 0.50 -0.02
N ILE A 193 -15.63 -0.68 -0.32
CA ILE A 193 -15.98 -1.92 0.40
C ILE A 193 -15.57 -1.81 1.87
N MET A 194 -14.35 -1.38 2.13
CA MET A 194 -13.81 -1.22 3.48
C MET A 194 -14.58 -0.14 4.26
N ALA A 195 -14.86 1.01 3.65
CA ALA A 195 -15.64 2.09 4.27
C ALA A 195 -17.03 1.61 4.71
N ARG A 196 -17.72 0.81 3.87
CA ARG A 196 -19.02 0.21 4.25
C ARG A 196 -18.90 -0.73 5.44
N LYS A 197 -17.87 -1.59 5.48
CA LYS A 197 -17.66 -2.55 6.57
C LYS A 197 -17.35 -1.89 7.90
N ILE A 198 -16.59 -0.80 7.90
CA ILE A 198 -16.36 0.00 9.10
C ILE A 198 -17.54 0.94 9.43
N GLY A 199 -18.62 0.91 8.64
CA GLY A 199 -19.86 1.65 8.88
C GLY A 199 -19.74 3.15 8.61
N ARG A 200 -18.94 3.58 7.61
CA ARG A 200 -18.74 4.99 7.26
C ARG A 200 -19.37 5.35 5.93
N ALA A 201 -19.79 6.63 5.83
CA ALA A 201 -20.25 7.21 4.58
C ALA A 201 -19.09 7.35 3.59
N SER A 202 -19.31 7.00 2.34
CA SER A 202 -18.33 7.10 1.25
C SER A 202 -19.01 7.54 -0.04
#